data_92f0e53e5d5710a2e2f0c20ed2d6e5a2
#
_entry.id   92f0e53e5d5710a2e2f0c20ed2d6e5a2
#
_cell.length_a   1.000
_cell.length_b   1.000
_cell.length_c   1.000
_cell.angle_alpha   90.00
_cell.angle_beta   90.00
_cell.angle_gamma   90.00
#
_symmetry.space_group_name_H-M   'P 1'
#
loop_
_entity.id
_entity.type
_entity.pdbx_description
1 polymer ?
#
loop_
_entity_poly.entity_id
_entity_poly.type
_entity_poly.pdbx_seq_one_letter_code
_entity_poly.pdbx_strand_id
1 'polypeptide(L)'
;MFTGFPWLILGYSQIDSILAGYIPLVGALGCSWVVLTLSALLVTYFCAAEKPIFRTIIFISVLLSSGWGLSKFEQTSSDGELLEVALVQGAVPQNIKWHKNVRAPSILHYRELTEDYWDTDLIIWPETAIPAFKNEVTDTVFLLTSKAIKEGTTLMFGLPTVGGEGIHYNSLLAVGANSGAYHKRHLVPFGEYFPLGNYIRGLLSRLSIPMSDFTPGSLKQPGFYLGDKLIGLSICYESAFSALILESTPAARLLINVSNDAWFGRSIA
;
A
#
# COMPACT_ATOMS: atom_id res chain seq x y z
N MET A 1 4.61 -17.22 9.42
CA MET A 1 5.97 -16.91 9.86
C MET A 1 6.25 -15.44 9.59
N PHE A 2 7.19 -14.86 10.30
CA PHE A 2 7.53 -13.45 10.17
C PHE A 2 8.03 -13.15 8.75
N THR A 3 7.34 -12.28 8.03
CA THR A 3 7.65 -11.93 6.65
C THR A 3 8.72 -10.83 6.52
N GLY A 4 9.27 -10.39 7.66
CA GLY A 4 10.21 -9.29 7.75
C GLY A 4 9.52 -7.92 7.68
N PHE A 5 10.32 -6.88 7.87
CA PHE A 5 9.93 -5.48 7.77
C PHE A 5 10.78 -4.86 6.63
N PRO A 6 10.28 -4.83 5.39
CA PRO A 6 11.11 -4.51 4.23
C PRO A 6 11.37 -3.01 4.02
N TRP A 7 11.17 -2.15 5.04
CA TRP A 7 11.38 -0.71 4.94
C TRP A 7 12.83 -0.27 4.70
N LEU A 8 13.79 -1.06 5.18
CA LEU A 8 15.22 -0.72 5.13
C LEU A 8 15.98 -1.47 4.03
N ILE A 9 15.31 -1.81 2.93
CA ILE A 9 15.99 -2.39 1.76
C ILE A 9 16.86 -1.30 1.11
N LEU A 10 18.17 -1.57 0.97
CA LEU A 10 19.13 -0.62 0.41
C LEU A 10 18.74 -0.09 -0.98
N GLY A 11 18.03 -0.88 -1.78
CA GLY A 11 17.54 -0.47 -3.09
C GLY A 11 16.58 0.72 -3.03
N TYR A 12 15.82 0.89 -1.95
CA TYR A 12 14.93 2.05 -1.82
C TYR A 12 15.68 3.37 -1.68
N SER A 13 16.87 3.35 -1.07
CA SER A 13 17.70 4.56 -0.97
C SER A 13 18.27 5.02 -2.32
N GLN A 14 18.07 4.23 -3.39
CA GLN A 14 18.62 4.51 -4.70
C GLN A 14 17.61 5.14 -5.67
N ILE A 15 16.39 5.43 -5.23
CA ILE A 15 15.29 5.88 -6.09
C ILE A 15 15.64 7.15 -6.91
N ASP A 16 16.44 8.05 -6.33
CA ASP A 16 16.90 9.29 -6.95
C ASP A 16 18.31 9.17 -7.55
N SER A 17 18.89 7.98 -7.58
CA SER A 17 20.24 7.74 -8.12
C SER A 17 20.18 7.08 -9.49
N ILE A 18 21.32 7.09 -10.20
CA ILE A 18 21.47 6.35 -11.47
C ILE A 18 21.25 4.83 -11.31
N LEU A 19 21.34 4.29 -10.11
CA LEU A 19 21.12 2.89 -9.82
C LEU A 19 19.62 2.54 -9.81
N ALA A 20 18.74 3.53 -9.74
CA ALA A 20 17.30 3.33 -9.88
C ALA A 20 16.94 2.62 -11.20
N GLY A 21 17.75 2.78 -12.25
CA GLY A 21 17.56 2.09 -13.52
C GLY A 21 17.54 0.57 -13.44
N TYR A 22 18.11 -0.02 -12.38
CA TYR A 22 18.03 -1.45 -12.14
C TYR A 22 16.69 -1.91 -11.56
N ILE A 23 15.98 -1.03 -10.83
CA ILE A 23 14.77 -1.41 -10.06
C ILE A 23 13.69 -2.04 -10.93
N PRO A 24 13.36 -1.52 -12.13
CA PRO A 24 12.33 -2.13 -12.99
C PRO A 24 12.66 -3.54 -13.45
N LEU A 25 13.94 -3.90 -13.53
CA LEU A 25 14.40 -5.21 -14.04
C LEU A 25 14.58 -6.25 -12.94
N VAL A 26 15.19 -5.85 -11.82
CA VAL A 26 15.60 -6.77 -10.74
C VAL A 26 14.99 -6.45 -9.38
N GLY A 27 14.10 -5.46 -9.33
CA GLY A 27 13.42 -5.01 -8.12
C GLY A 27 14.36 -4.31 -7.12
N ALA A 28 13.81 -3.84 -6.01
CA ALA A 28 14.57 -3.19 -4.94
C ALA A 28 15.64 -4.11 -4.31
N LEU A 29 15.37 -5.42 -4.22
CA LEU A 29 16.34 -6.39 -3.70
C LEU A 29 17.53 -6.55 -4.65
N GLY A 30 17.29 -6.66 -5.97
CA GLY A 30 18.37 -6.72 -6.95
C GLY A 30 19.19 -5.43 -6.97
N CYS A 31 18.55 -4.26 -6.87
CA CYS A 31 19.26 -2.99 -6.70
C CYS A 31 20.13 -2.97 -5.44
N SER A 32 19.65 -3.56 -4.32
CA SER A 32 20.46 -3.73 -3.10
C SER A 32 21.72 -4.54 -3.36
N TRP A 33 21.65 -5.62 -4.13
CA TRP A 33 22.82 -6.40 -4.54
C TRP A 33 23.82 -5.57 -5.34
N VAL A 34 23.35 -4.69 -6.24
CA VAL A 34 24.22 -3.78 -6.98
C VAL A 34 24.94 -2.83 -6.03
N VAL A 35 24.23 -2.23 -5.06
CA VAL A 35 24.81 -1.35 -4.04
C VAL A 35 25.87 -2.08 -3.21
N LEU A 36 25.57 -3.29 -2.74
CA LEU A 36 26.52 -4.11 -1.97
C LEU A 36 27.76 -4.46 -2.81
N THR A 37 27.56 -4.79 -4.09
CA THR A 37 28.67 -5.09 -5.01
C THR A 37 29.58 -3.88 -5.20
N LEU A 38 28.99 -2.69 -5.42
CA LEU A 38 29.76 -1.43 -5.52
C LEU A 38 30.53 -1.16 -4.25
N SER A 39 29.91 -1.35 -3.08
CA SER A 39 30.56 -1.17 -1.78
C SER A 39 31.73 -2.14 -1.60
N ALA A 40 31.56 -3.41 -1.95
CA ALA A 40 32.62 -4.41 -1.90
C ALA A 40 33.80 -4.09 -2.82
N LEU A 41 33.53 -3.59 -4.04
CA LEU A 41 34.54 -3.16 -5.00
C LEU A 41 35.33 -1.96 -4.45
N LEU A 42 34.67 -1.00 -3.80
CA LEU A 42 35.33 0.14 -3.16
C LEU A 42 36.24 -0.33 -2.00
N VAL A 43 35.75 -1.21 -1.13
CA VAL A 43 36.56 -1.79 -0.05
C VAL A 43 37.80 -2.52 -0.62
N THR A 44 37.62 -3.32 -1.67
CA THR A 44 38.71 -4.02 -2.34
C THR A 44 39.73 -3.02 -2.90
N TYR A 45 39.27 -1.95 -3.49
CA TYR A 45 40.13 -0.90 -4.04
C TYR A 45 41.01 -0.22 -2.96
N PHE A 46 40.45 0.05 -1.78
CA PHE A 46 41.19 0.73 -0.71
C PHE A 46 41.99 -0.17 0.18
N CYS A 47 41.51 -1.39 0.45
CA CYS A 47 42.03 -2.25 1.52
C CYS A 47 42.83 -3.45 1.02
N ALA A 48 42.76 -3.88 -0.24
CA ALA A 48 43.50 -5.03 -0.73
C ALA A 48 45.01 -4.75 -0.82
N ALA A 49 45.83 -5.73 -0.39
CA ALA A 49 47.28 -5.65 -0.48
C ALA A 49 47.77 -5.58 -1.95
N GLU A 50 47.21 -6.44 -2.80
CA GLU A 50 47.36 -6.35 -4.25
C GLU A 50 46.16 -5.65 -4.83
N LYS A 51 46.32 -4.39 -5.26
CA LYS A 51 45.24 -3.55 -5.73
C LYS A 51 44.94 -3.85 -7.19
N PRO A 52 43.84 -4.57 -7.55
CA PRO A 52 43.43 -4.78 -8.93
C PRO A 52 42.72 -3.54 -9.49
N ILE A 53 43.39 -2.39 -9.40
CA ILE A 53 42.83 -1.05 -9.65
C ILE A 53 42.07 -0.99 -10.98
N PHE A 54 42.71 -1.46 -12.06
CA PHE A 54 42.13 -1.38 -13.41
C PHE A 54 40.83 -2.21 -13.54
N ARG A 55 40.82 -3.43 -13.00
CA ARG A 55 39.61 -4.30 -13.00
C ARG A 55 38.50 -3.70 -12.17
N THR A 56 38.83 -3.20 -10.98
CA THR A 56 37.84 -2.58 -10.06
C THR A 56 37.19 -1.35 -10.69
N ILE A 57 37.98 -0.47 -11.32
CA ILE A 57 37.46 0.71 -12.02
C ILE A 57 36.55 0.31 -13.18
N ILE A 58 36.93 -0.69 -13.99
CA ILE A 58 36.09 -1.17 -15.08
C ILE A 58 34.74 -1.69 -14.55
N PHE A 59 34.74 -2.54 -13.52
CA PHE A 59 33.48 -3.06 -12.97
C PHE A 59 32.60 -1.95 -12.40
N ILE A 60 33.15 -1.00 -11.66
CA ILE A 60 32.40 0.15 -11.14
C ILE A 60 31.82 0.95 -12.31
N SER A 61 32.64 1.25 -13.34
CA SER A 61 32.18 2.03 -14.51
C SER A 61 31.07 1.29 -15.26
N VAL A 62 31.17 -0.03 -15.43
CA VAL A 62 30.11 -0.83 -16.07
C VAL A 62 28.82 -0.79 -15.27
N LEU A 63 28.88 -0.98 -13.96
CA LEU A 63 27.68 -0.92 -13.11
C LEU A 63 27.02 0.46 -13.12
N LEU A 64 27.80 1.53 -13.04
CA LEU A 64 27.25 2.89 -13.06
C LEU A 64 26.69 3.24 -14.45
N SER A 65 27.41 2.92 -15.51
CA SER A 65 26.99 3.20 -16.90
C SER A 65 25.75 2.41 -17.29
N SER A 66 25.68 1.13 -16.89
CA SER A 66 24.49 0.33 -17.18
C SER A 66 23.28 0.80 -16.38
N GLY A 67 23.44 1.17 -15.09
CA GLY A 67 22.36 1.77 -14.32
C GLY A 67 21.85 3.07 -14.95
N TRP A 68 22.77 3.95 -15.37
CA TRP A 68 22.40 5.16 -16.10
C TRP A 68 21.72 4.87 -17.44
N GLY A 69 22.24 3.92 -18.21
CA GLY A 69 21.63 3.49 -19.47
C GLY A 69 20.22 2.97 -19.27
N LEU A 70 20.03 2.08 -18.30
CA LEU A 70 18.72 1.51 -17.96
C LEU A 70 17.72 2.56 -17.49
N SER A 71 18.15 3.60 -16.78
CA SER A 71 17.27 4.69 -16.35
C SER A 71 16.71 5.54 -17.50
N LYS A 72 17.23 5.40 -18.73
CA LYS A 72 16.72 6.07 -19.93
C LYS A 72 15.66 5.28 -20.67
N PHE A 73 15.48 4.01 -20.32
CA PHE A 73 14.44 3.19 -20.93
C PHE A 73 13.18 3.29 -20.11
N GLU A 74 12.11 3.81 -20.71
CA GLU A 74 10.77 3.72 -20.14
C GLU A 74 10.29 2.28 -20.20
N GLN A 75 10.09 1.66 -19.04
CA GLN A 75 9.63 0.27 -18.91
C GLN A 75 8.11 0.15 -19.06
N THR A 76 7.41 1.27 -18.94
CA THR A 76 5.94 1.34 -19.04
C THR A 76 5.56 2.51 -19.94
N SER A 77 4.50 2.34 -20.71
CA SER A 77 3.90 3.43 -21.47
C SER A 77 2.48 3.67 -20.99
N SER A 78 2.06 4.93 -21.02
CA SER A 78 0.66 5.27 -20.81
C SER A 78 -0.17 4.65 -21.93
N ASP A 79 -1.17 3.86 -21.57
CA ASP A 79 -2.03 3.13 -22.49
C ASP A 79 -3.49 3.33 -22.10
N GLY A 80 -4.26 3.93 -23.00
CA GLY A 80 -5.70 4.08 -22.83
C GLY A 80 -6.18 5.51 -22.53
N GLU A 81 -7.45 5.59 -22.16
CA GLU A 81 -8.13 6.82 -21.81
C GLU A 81 -7.66 7.36 -20.46
N LEU A 82 -7.67 8.68 -20.33
CA LEU A 82 -7.42 9.34 -19.05
C LEU A 82 -8.57 9.04 -18.09
N LEU A 83 -8.23 8.76 -16.84
CA LEU A 83 -9.17 8.64 -15.74
C LEU A 83 -9.08 9.89 -14.88
N GLU A 84 -10.23 10.51 -14.60
CA GLU A 84 -10.33 11.57 -13.60
C GLU A 84 -10.48 10.95 -12.22
N VAL A 85 -9.48 11.17 -11.36
CA VAL A 85 -9.42 10.55 -10.04
C VAL A 85 -9.29 11.60 -8.95
N ALA A 86 -10.21 11.58 -7.99
CA ALA A 86 -10.13 12.41 -6.78
C ALA A 86 -9.57 11.58 -5.61
N LEU A 87 -8.42 12.00 -5.09
CA LEU A 87 -7.82 11.44 -3.87
C LEU A 87 -8.20 12.31 -2.67
N VAL A 88 -9.03 11.77 -1.78
CA VAL A 88 -9.57 12.52 -0.65
C VAL A 88 -8.84 12.15 0.64
N GLN A 89 -8.12 13.11 1.21
CA GLN A 89 -7.34 12.94 2.44
C GLN A 89 -7.98 13.72 3.59
N GLY A 90 -8.66 13.02 4.51
CA GLY A 90 -9.31 13.63 5.66
C GLY A 90 -8.39 13.95 6.84
N ALA A 91 -7.17 13.38 6.87
CA ALA A 91 -6.13 13.62 7.89
C ALA A 91 -6.63 13.52 9.35
N VAL A 92 -7.56 12.59 9.63
CA VAL A 92 -8.12 12.39 10.98
C VAL A 92 -7.04 11.82 11.90
N PRO A 93 -6.70 12.49 13.04
CA PRO A 93 -5.64 12.05 13.93
C PRO A 93 -5.88 10.64 14.48
N GLN A 94 -4.85 9.79 14.44
CA GLN A 94 -4.96 8.36 14.82
C GLN A 94 -5.39 8.15 16.28
N ASN A 95 -4.95 9.00 17.20
CA ASN A 95 -5.24 8.90 18.63
C ASN A 95 -6.72 9.10 18.98
N ILE A 96 -7.51 9.75 18.14
CA ILE A 96 -8.94 10.00 18.35
C ILE A 96 -9.84 9.26 17.37
N LYS A 97 -9.29 8.78 16.24
CA LYS A 97 -10.03 8.21 15.11
C LYS A 97 -11.07 7.15 15.51
N TRP A 98 -10.74 6.29 16.48
CA TRP A 98 -11.59 5.18 16.92
C TRP A 98 -12.60 5.56 18.03
N HIS A 99 -12.60 6.82 18.50
CA HIS A 99 -13.60 7.24 19.47
C HIS A 99 -14.98 7.34 18.82
N LYS A 100 -16.01 6.80 19.48
CA LYS A 100 -17.39 6.78 18.96
C LYS A 100 -17.93 8.17 18.60
N ASN A 101 -17.56 9.19 19.37
CA ASN A 101 -17.96 10.59 19.15
C ASN A 101 -17.25 11.24 17.96
N VAL A 102 -16.15 10.67 17.45
CA VAL A 102 -15.40 11.18 16.29
C VAL A 102 -15.85 10.50 14.98
N ARG A 103 -16.54 9.36 15.07
CA ARG A 103 -17.02 8.59 13.91
C ARG A 103 -17.89 9.43 12.97
N ALA A 104 -18.99 10.00 13.46
CA ALA A 104 -19.90 10.77 12.63
C ALA A 104 -19.25 12.05 12.07
N PRO A 105 -18.54 12.86 12.86
CA PRO A 105 -17.75 13.98 12.33
C PRO A 105 -16.74 13.58 11.25
N SER A 106 -16.03 12.46 11.41
CA SER A 106 -15.08 11.99 10.39
C SER A 106 -15.78 11.64 9.06
N ILE A 107 -16.89 10.90 9.12
CA ILE A 107 -17.67 10.57 7.93
C ILE A 107 -18.20 11.83 7.25
N LEU A 108 -18.73 12.79 8.02
CA LEU A 108 -19.20 14.06 7.48
C LEU A 108 -18.05 14.83 6.80
N HIS A 109 -16.90 14.90 7.43
CA HIS A 109 -15.72 15.55 6.88
C HIS A 109 -15.28 14.94 5.55
N TYR A 110 -15.21 13.60 5.43
CA TYR A 110 -14.92 12.95 4.14
C TYR A 110 -16.00 13.26 3.08
N ARG A 111 -17.27 13.31 3.46
CA ARG A 111 -18.35 13.67 2.54
C ARG A 111 -18.24 15.10 2.04
N GLU A 112 -17.93 16.04 2.94
CA GLU A 112 -17.71 17.46 2.58
C GLU A 112 -16.52 17.60 1.62
N LEU A 113 -15.40 16.94 1.89
CA LEU A 113 -14.23 16.94 1.01
C LEU A 113 -14.51 16.31 -0.37
N THR A 114 -15.54 15.49 -0.47
CA THR A 114 -15.90 14.77 -1.70
C THR A 114 -16.90 15.55 -2.55
N GLU A 115 -17.62 16.54 -1.98
CA GLU A 115 -18.84 17.09 -2.60
C GLU A 115 -18.60 17.69 -3.99
N ASP A 116 -17.45 18.28 -4.24
CA ASP A 116 -17.11 18.91 -5.52
C ASP A 116 -16.49 17.94 -6.55
N TYR A 117 -16.41 16.64 -6.25
CA TYR A 117 -15.70 15.66 -7.09
C TYR A 117 -16.58 14.50 -7.58
N TRP A 118 -17.91 14.60 -7.43
CA TRP A 118 -18.81 13.52 -7.82
C TRP A 118 -18.93 13.33 -9.34
N ASP A 119 -18.38 14.22 -10.13
CA ASP A 119 -18.29 14.15 -11.60
C ASP A 119 -17.03 13.42 -12.11
N THR A 120 -16.13 12.98 -11.21
CA THR A 120 -14.95 12.20 -11.57
C THR A 120 -15.28 10.71 -11.75
N ASP A 121 -14.43 9.96 -12.50
CA ASP A 121 -14.59 8.52 -12.71
C ASP A 121 -14.42 7.71 -11.42
N LEU A 122 -13.50 8.16 -10.55
CA LEU A 122 -13.12 7.44 -9.35
C LEU A 122 -12.77 8.40 -8.21
N ILE A 123 -13.38 8.17 -7.05
CA ILE A 123 -13.06 8.86 -5.80
C ILE A 123 -12.45 7.84 -4.84
N ILE A 124 -11.34 8.16 -4.21
CA ILE A 124 -10.62 7.26 -3.31
C ILE A 124 -10.43 7.93 -1.94
N TRP A 125 -11.00 7.32 -0.91
CA TRP A 125 -10.71 7.63 0.49
C TRP A 125 -9.67 6.65 1.03
N PRO A 126 -8.86 7.04 2.03
CA PRO A 126 -7.77 6.22 2.54
C PRO A 126 -8.24 4.97 3.30
N GLU A 127 -7.26 4.17 3.71
CA GLU A 127 -7.44 3.04 4.63
C GLU A 127 -8.17 3.49 5.89
N THR A 128 -9.19 2.72 6.29
CA THR A 128 -9.99 2.99 7.49
C THR A 128 -10.54 4.43 7.54
N ALA A 129 -10.92 5.00 6.40
CA ALA A 129 -11.57 6.32 6.36
C ALA A 129 -12.84 6.36 7.22
N ILE A 130 -13.56 5.24 7.27
CA ILE A 130 -14.70 5.02 8.14
C ILE A 130 -14.25 4.11 9.31
N PRO A 131 -14.00 4.67 10.51
CA PRO A 131 -13.54 3.91 11.67
C PRO A 131 -14.71 3.19 12.38
N ALA A 132 -15.41 2.34 11.65
CA ALA A 132 -16.53 1.55 12.12
C ALA A 132 -16.69 0.30 11.26
N PHE A 133 -17.18 -0.79 11.85
CA PHE A 133 -17.53 -1.96 11.08
C PHE A 133 -18.68 -1.65 10.10
N LYS A 134 -18.63 -2.26 8.91
CA LYS A 134 -19.64 -2.05 7.87
C LYS A 134 -21.08 -2.23 8.38
N ASN A 135 -21.32 -3.22 9.22
CA ASN A 135 -22.63 -3.50 9.81
C ASN A 135 -23.11 -2.45 10.81
N GLU A 136 -22.21 -1.62 11.36
CA GLU A 136 -22.55 -0.50 12.26
C GLU A 136 -22.89 0.78 11.50
N VAL A 137 -22.55 0.86 10.22
CA VAL A 137 -22.69 2.06 9.38
C VAL A 137 -23.42 1.76 8.06
N THR A 138 -24.31 0.78 8.07
CA THR A 138 -25.06 0.33 6.88
C THR A 138 -25.78 1.47 6.18
N ASP A 139 -26.43 2.36 6.94
CA ASP A 139 -27.13 3.53 6.39
C ASP A 139 -26.18 4.49 5.70
N THR A 140 -25.00 4.72 6.28
CA THR A 140 -23.96 5.56 5.66
C THR A 140 -23.48 4.94 4.35
N VAL A 141 -23.17 3.64 4.36
CA VAL A 141 -22.74 2.93 3.15
C VAL A 141 -23.83 2.98 2.07
N PHE A 142 -25.10 2.81 2.45
CA PHE A 142 -26.23 2.91 1.54
C PHE A 142 -26.35 4.32 0.93
N LEU A 143 -26.23 5.38 1.72
CA LEU A 143 -26.28 6.77 1.24
C LEU A 143 -25.14 7.07 0.28
N LEU A 144 -23.90 6.67 0.62
CA LEU A 144 -22.76 6.83 -0.27
C LEU A 144 -22.92 6.06 -1.57
N THR A 145 -23.40 4.82 -1.50
CA THR A 145 -23.70 4.01 -2.69
C THR A 145 -24.73 4.66 -3.58
N SER A 146 -25.84 5.14 -3.00
CA SER A 146 -26.92 5.79 -3.74
C SER A 146 -26.47 7.07 -4.43
N LYS A 147 -25.63 7.88 -3.75
CA LYS A 147 -25.05 9.09 -4.34
C LYS A 147 -24.11 8.72 -5.48
N ALA A 148 -23.18 7.79 -5.27
CA ALA A 148 -22.21 7.35 -6.29
C ALA A 148 -22.91 6.78 -7.55
N ILE A 149 -23.97 5.98 -7.38
CA ILE A 149 -24.78 5.47 -8.50
C ILE A 149 -25.45 6.62 -9.27
N LYS A 150 -26.05 7.57 -8.55
CA LYS A 150 -26.77 8.71 -9.14
C LYS A 150 -25.84 9.58 -9.99
N GLU A 151 -24.63 9.81 -9.51
CA GLU A 151 -23.65 10.66 -10.21
C GLU A 151 -22.82 9.87 -11.26
N GLY A 152 -22.94 8.53 -11.29
CA GLY A 152 -22.22 7.68 -12.25
C GLY A 152 -20.76 7.43 -11.93
N THR A 153 -20.30 7.79 -10.73
CA THR A 153 -18.91 7.62 -10.26
C THR A 153 -18.72 6.33 -9.46
N THR A 154 -17.48 5.95 -9.24
CA THR A 154 -17.09 4.89 -8.32
C THR A 154 -16.42 5.50 -7.10
N LEU A 155 -16.93 5.22 -5.90
CA LEU A 155 -16.31 5.64 -4.64
C LEU A 155 -15.66 4.44 -3.95
N MET A 156 -14.37 4.54 -3.68
CA MET A 156 -13.61 3.58 -2.86
C MET A 156 -13.32 4.15 -1.48
N PHE A 157 -13.52 3.35 -0.43
CA PHE A 157 -13.19 3.76 0.94
C PHE A 157 -12.82 2.58 1.83
N GLY A 158 -11.85 2.80 2.72
CA GLY A 158 -11.41 1.83 3.70
C GLY A 158 -12.30 1.79 4.94
N LEU A 159 -12.68 0.57 5.37
CA LEU A 159 -13.35 0.31 6.64
C LEU A 159 -13.18 -1.16 7.05
N PRO A 160 -13.32 -1.50 8.36
CA PRO A 160 -13.36 -2.89 8.78
C PRO A 160 -14.68 -3.57 8.40
N THR A 161 -14.59 -4.84 8.01
CA THR A 161 -15.74 -5.69 7.69
C THR A 161 -15.74 -6.97 8.52
N VAL A 162 -16.92 -7.59 8.68
CA VAL A 162 -17.10 -8.86 9.38
C VAL A 162 -17.39 -9.95 8.33
N GLY A 163 -16.59 -11.01 8.35
CA GLY A 163 -16.77 -12.16 7.45
C GLY A 163 -17.60 -13.30 8.05
N GLY A 164 -17.58 -13.44 9.37
CA GLY A 164 -18.27 -14.47 10.12
C GLY A 164 -17.98 -14.30 11.61
N GLU A 165 -18.35 -15.25 12.45
CA GLU A 165 -18.11 -15.17 13.89
C GLU A 165 -16.60 -15.09 14.18
N GLY A 166 -16.18 -13.99 14.81
CA GLY A 166 -14.78 -13.73 15.14
C GLY A 166 -13.86 -13.41 13.95
N ILE A 167 -14.39 -13.25 12.74
CA ILE A 167 -13.60 -12.93 11.55
C ILE A 167 -13.76 -11.46 11.19
N HIS A 168 -12.70 -10.70 11.30
CA HIS A 168 -12.65 -9.27 10.97
C HIS A 168 -11.60 -9.01 9.89
N TYR A 169 -11.97 -8.25 8.87
CA TYR A 169 -11.06 -7.86 7.79
C TYR A 169 -10.83 -6.36 7.78
N ASN A 170 -9.58 -5.95 7.51
CA ASN A 170 -9.28 -4.61 7.04
C ASN A 170 -9.61 -4.58 5.53
N SER A 171 -10.54 -3.74 5.13
CA SER A 171 -11.14 -3.84 3.79
C SER A 171 -11.18 -2.50 3.08
N LEU A 172 -11.08 -2.56 1.76
CA LEU A 172 -11.38 -1.49 0.82
C LEU A 172 -12.67 -1.87 0.09
N LEU A 173 -13.71 -1.06 0.25
CA LEU A 173 -14.97 -1.23 -0.49
C LEU A 173 -15.00 -0.25 -1.65
N ALA A 174 -15.55 -0.70 -2.77
CA ALA A 174 -15.94 0.13 -3.90
C ALA A 174 -17.46 0.07 -4.04
N VAL A 175 -18.08 1.23 -4.25
CA VAL A 175 -19.53 1.39 -4.43
C VAL A 175 -19.82 2.38 -5.56
N GLY A 176 -21.01 2.30 -6.14
CA GLY A 176 -21.43 3.21 -7.22
C GLY A 176 -21.49 2.52 -8.57
N ALA A 177 -20.97 3.15 -9.61
CA ALA A 177 -20.97 2.63 -10.99
C ALA A 177 -20.28 1.26 -11.08
N ASN A 178 -19.22 1.07 -10.31
CA ASN A 178 -18.56 -0.23 -10.13
C ASN A 178 -18.57 -0.58 -8.64
N SER A 179 -18.73 -1.85 -8.31
CA SER A 179 -18.80 -2.30 -6.92
C SER A 179 -17.92 -3.52 -6.69
N GLY A 180 -17.34 -3.59 -5.50
CA GLY A 180 -16.49 -4.69 -5.10
C GLY A 180 -15.96 -4.52 -3.68
N ALA A 181 -15.20 -5.50 -3.24
CA ALA A 181 -14.51 -5.46 -1.96
C ALA A 181 -13.14 -6.14 -2.09
N TYR A 182 -12.14 -5.56 -1.45
CA TYR A 182 -10.83 -6.15 -1.27
C TYR A 182 -10.53 -6.23 0.23
N HIS A 183 -10.08 -7.38 0.68
CA HIS A 183 -9.68 -7.63 2.06
C HIS A 183 -8.16 -7.74 2.11
N LYS A 184 -7.53 -6.98 2.99
CA LYS A 184 -6.09 -6.97 3.18
C LYS A 184 -5.57 -8.38 3.42
N ARG A 185 -4.62 -8.83 2.61
CA ARG A 185 -4.05 -10.18 2.65
C ARG A 185 -2.82 -10.26 3.54
N HIS A 186 -2.02 -9.19 3.53
CA HIS A 186 -0.77 -9.10 4.27
C HIS A 186 -0.89 -8.11 5.42
N LEU A 187 -1.13 -8.66 6.61
CA LEU A 187 -1.35 -7.87 7.83
C LEU A 187 -0.03 -7.42 8.47
N VAL A 188 -0.08 -6.27 9.14
CA VAL A 188 1.05 -5.74 9.92
C VAL A 188 1.20 -6.52 11.23
N PRO A 189 2.34 -7.22 11.46
CA PRO A 189 2.59 -7.88 12.74
C PRO A 189 2.57 -6.87 13.89
N PHE A 190 1.97 -7.25 15.01
CA PHE A 190 1.77 -6.45 16.22
C PHE A 190 0.86 -5.21 16.08
N GLY A 191 0.48 -4.82 14.86
CA GLY A 191 -0.47 -3.75 14.59
C GLY A 191 -1.86 -4.26 14.30
N GLU A 192 -1.97 -5.25 13.42
CA GLU A 192 -3.24 -5.80 12.94
C GLU A 192 -3.49 -7.24 13.43
N TYR A 193 -2.42 -7.95 13.79
CA TYR A 193 -2.50 -9.26 14.44
C TYR A 193 -1.30 -9.48 15.37
N PHE A 194 -1.46 -10.33 16.36
CA PHE A 194 -0.35 -10.74 17.22
C PHE A 194 0.18 -12.11 16.80
N PRO A 195 1.45 -12.19 16.35
CA PRO A 195 2.10 -13.47 16.14
C PRO A 195 2.08 -14.28 17.45
N LEU A 196 1.73 -15.57 17.37
CA LEU A 196 1.54 -16.44 18.56
C LEU A 196 0.43 -15.96 19.51
N GLY A 197 -0.52 -15.13 19.04
CA GLY A 197 -1.57 -14.54 19.88
C GLY A 197 -2.31 -15.53 20.77
N ASN A 198 -2.54 -16.74 20.28
CA ASN A 198 -3.21 -17.80 21.06
C ASN A 198 -2.40 -18.23 22.29
N TYR A 199 -1.09 -18.13 22.27
CA TYR A 199 -0.20 -18.52 23.38
C TYR A 199 0.06 -17.36 24.36
N ILE A 200 0.08 -16.13 23.89
CA ILE A 200 0.47 -14.95 24.67
C ILE A 200 -0.71 -14.02 25.00
N ARG A 201 -1.92 -14.34 24.53
CA ARG A 201 -3.15 -13.54 24.76
C ARG A 201 -3.38 -13.22 26.22
N GLY A 202 -3.19 -14.20 27.11
CA GLY A 202 -3.33 -14.02 28.57
C GLY A 202 -2.31 -13.05 29.18
N LEU A 203 -1.12 -12.94 28.61
CA LEU A 203 -0.09 -11.97 29.01
C LEU A 203 -0.41 -10.58 28.46
N LEU A 204 -0.78 -10.48 27.17
CA LEU A 204 -1.10 -9.23 26.51
C LEU A 204 -2.32 -8.55 27.11
N SER A 205 -3.35 -9.30 27.50
CA SER A 205 -4.53 -8.76 28.18
C SER A 205 -4.19 -8.15 29.54
N ARG A 206 -3.22 -8.72 30.28
CA ARG A 206 -2.71 -8.14 31.56
C ARG A 206 -1.95 -6.84 31.36
N LEU A 207 -1.35 -6.64 30.18
CA LEU A 207 -0.60 -5.42 29.85
C LEU A 207 -1.50 -4.35 29.22
N SER A 208 -2.82 -4.58 29.12
CA SER A 208 -3.81 -3.67 28.51
C SER A 208 -3.40 -3.20 27.10
N ILE A 209 -2.70 -4.06 26.34
CA ILE A 209 -2.32 -3.78 24.96
C ILE A 209 -3.57 -3.91 24.10
N PRO A 210 -4.00 -2.86 23.36
CA PRO A 210 -5.12 -2.96 22.45
C PRO A 210 -4.82 -4.01 21.38
N MET A 211 -5.66 -5.04 21.29
CA MET A 211 -5.50 -6.11 20.30
C MET A 211 -6.48 -5.88 19.16
N SER A 212 -5.97 -5.62 17.97
CA SER A 212 -6.71 -5.75 16.74
C SER A 212 -6.45 -7.16 16.19
N ASP A 213 -7.49 -8.00 16.17
CA ASP A 213 -7.41 -9.36 15.63
C ASP A 213 -8.04 -9.36 14.23
N PHE A 214 -7.37 -8.75 13.27
CA PHE A 214 -7.75 -8.88 11.88
C PHE A 214 -7.34 -10.24 11.34
N THR A 215 -8.15 -10.74 10.42
CA THR A 215 -7.90 -11.98 9.67
C THR A 215 -7.39 -11.62 8.28
N PRO A 216 -6.35 -12.27 7.76
CA PRO A 216 -5.94 -12.08 6.37
C PRO A 216 -7.06 -12.41 5.40
N GLY A 217 -7.26 -11.59 4.39
CA GLY A 217 -8.13 -11.89 3.27
C GLY A 217 -7.66 -13.11 2.48
N SER A 218 -8.55 -13.71 1.69
CA SER A 218 -8.20 -14.82 0.80
C SER A 218 -7.06 -14.45 -0.15
N LEU A 219 -6.16 -15.41 -0.42
CA LEU A 219 -5.09 -15.22 -1.40
C LEU A 219 -5.64 -14.94 -2.79
N LYS A 220 -6.76 -15.57 -3.15
CA LYS A 220 -7.47 -15.32 -4.41
C LYS A 220 -8.75 -14.57 -4.08
N GLN A 221 -8.80 -13.32 -4.45
CA GLN A 221 -9.99 -12.48 -4.36
C GLN A 221 -10.46 -12.13 -5.77
N PRO A 222 -11.77 -11.85 -5.96
CA PRO A 222 -12.27 -11.36 -7.24
C PRO A 222 -11.50 -10.12 -7.67
N GLY A 223 -11.16 -10.03 -8.96
CA GLY A 223 -10.58 -8.81 -9.52
C GLY A 223 -11.57 -7.66 -9.40
N PHE A 224 -11.07 -6.47 -9.09
CA PHE A 224 -11.88 -5.26 -9.16
C PHE A 224 -11.74 -4.62 -10.55
N TYR A 225 -12.85 -4.27 -11.14
CA TYR A 225 -12.89 -3.66 -12.47
C TYR A 225 -13.51 -2.26 -12.40
N LEU A 226 -12.88 -1.31 -13.06
CA LEU A 226 -13.42 0.02 -13.34
C LEU A 226 -13.77 0.04 -14.85
N GLY A 227 -15.05 -0.15 -15.16
CA GLY A 227 -15.45 -0.51 -16.52
C GLY A 227 -14.85 -1.85 -16.92
N ASP A 228 -14.08 -1.87 -17.99
CA ASP A 228 -13.34 -3.05 -18.50
C ASP A 228 -11.91 -3.16 -17.96
N LYS A 229 -11.43 -2.17 -17.22
CA LYS A 229 -10.05 -2.07 -16.74
C LYS A 229 -9.89 -2.78 -15.40
N LEU A 230 -9.05 -3.81 -15.35
CA LEU A 230 -8.67 -4.45 -14.09
C LEU A 230 -7.79 -3.52 -13.27
N ILE A 231 -8.15 -3.34 -12.00
CA ILE A 231 -7.42 -2.53 -11.03
C ILE A 231 -6.74 -3.47 -10.02
N GLY A 232 -5.44 -3.31 -9.87
CA GLY A 232 -4.68 -3.98 -8.80
C GLY A 232 -4.82 -3.21 -7.49
N LEU A 233 -5.38 -3.87 -6.47
CA LEU A 233 -5.64 -3.26 -5.16
C LEU A 233 -4.66 -3.75 -4.11
N SER A 234 -4.25 -2.85 -3.23
CA SER A 234 -3.47 -3.15 -2.04
C SER A 234 -3.79 -2.16 -0.93
N ILE A 235 -3.54 -2.57 0.33
CA ILE A 235 -3.79 -1.73 1.50
C ILE A 235 -2.49 -1.55 2.28
N CYS A 236 -2.01 -0.31 2.38
CA CYS A 236 -0.91 0.14 3.25
C CYS A 236 0.37 -0.70 3.06
N TYR A 237 0.73 -1.46 4.09
CA TYR A 237 1.90 -2.33 4.20
C TYR A 237 2.08 -3.32 3.04
N GLU A 238 1.00 -3.70 2.35
CA GLU A 238 1.05 -4.63 1.22
C GLU A 238 1.91 -4.15 0.07
N SER A 239 2.00 -2.82 -0.14
CA SER A 239 2.83 -2.24 -1.20
C SER A 239 4.32 -2.54 -1.05
N ALA A 240 4.78 -2.86 0.16
CA ALA A 240 6.16 -3.25 0.42
C ALA A 240 6.50 -4.68 -0.06
N PHE A 241 5.50 -5.48 -0.42
CA PHE A 241 5.67 -6.87 -0.86
C PHE A 241 5.51 -7.00 -2.37
N SER A 242 6.61 -6.86 -3.10
CA SER A 242 6.63 -6.90 -4.56
C SER A 242 5.93 -8.13 -5.15
N ALA A 243 6.07 -9.30 -4.54
CA ALA A 243 5.42 -10.52 -5.00
C ALA A 243 3.88 -10.39 -5.01
N LEU A 244 3.30 -9.73 -4.00
CA LEU A 244 1.87 -9.50 -3.90
C LEU A 244 1.37 -8.52 -4.97
N ILE A 245 2.14 -7.46 -5.22
CA ILE A 245 1.80 -6.47 -6.25
C ILE A 245 1.93 -7.07 -7.65
N LEU A 246 2.99 -7.85 -7.89
CA LEU A 246 3.25 -8.50 -9.18
C LEU A 246 2.16 -9.51 -9.58
N GLU A 247 1.41 -10.10 -8.65
CA GLU A 247 0.29 -10.98 -8.97
C GLU A 247 -0.78 -10.31 -9.83
N SER A 248 -1.03 -9.02 -9.62
CA SER A 248 -2.02 -8.26 -10.39
C SER A 248 -1.42 -7.52 -11.59
N THR A 249 -0.13 -7.20 -11.57
CA THR A 249 0.53 -6.32 -12.55
C THR A 249 0.36 -6.76 -14.00
N PRO A 250 0.45 -8.06 -14.38
CA PRO A 250 0.36 -8.45 -15.79
C PRO A 250 -0.97 -8.07 -16.47
N ALA A 251 -2.04 -7.96 -15.70
CA ALA A 251 -3.38 -7.68 -16.23
C ALA A 251 -3.93 -6.33 -15.78
N ALA A 252 -3.45 -5.78 -14.65
CA ALA A 252 -3.94 -4.52 -14.11
C ALA A 252 -3.49 -3.33 -14.97
N ARG A 253 -4.45 -2.43 -15.23
CA ARG A 253 -4.20 -1.16 -15.94
C ARG A 253 -3.86 -0.03 -14.98
N LEU A 254 -4.24 -0.15 -13.71
CA LEU A 254 -3.96 0.80 -12.64
C LEU A 254 -3.69 0.03 -11.36
N LEU A 255 -2.75 0.51 -10.56
CA LEU A 255 -2.48 0.01 -9.22
C LEU A 255 -2.92 1.07 -8.20
N ILE A 256 -3.71 0.66 -7.23
CA ILE A 256 -4.18 1.52 -6.13
C ILE A 256 -3.68 0.93 -4.81
N ASN A 257 -2.96 1.75 -4.06
CA ASN A 257 -2.63 1.49 -2.67
C ASN A 257 -3.29 2.56 -1.80
N VAL A 258 -4.05 2.14 -0.79
CA VAL A 258 -4.64 3.04 0.19
C VAL A 258 -3.93 2.86 1.53
N SER A 259 -3.51 3.96 2.15
CA SER A 259 -2.81 3.94 3.44
C SER A 259 -3.43 4.95 4.40
N ASN A 260 -3.21 4.72 5.69
CA ASN A 260 -3.56 5.65 6.75
C ASN A 260 -2.27 6.24 7.36
N ASP A 261 -1.75 7.30 6.76
CA ASP A 261 -0.48 7.92 7.18
C ASP A 261 -0.58 8.68 8.51
N ALA A 262 -1.79 8.83 9.06
CA ALA A 262 -1.99 9.42 10.39
C ALA A 262 -1.30 8.64 11.54
N TRP A 263 -0.85 7.41 11.30
CA TRP A 263 0.01 6.64 12.22
C TRP A 263 1.33 7.35 12.53
N PHE A 264 1.88 8.06 11.57
CA PHE A 264 3.18 8.72 11.71
C PHE A 264 3.09 10.11 12.37
N GLY A 265 1.86 10.62 12.58
CA GLY A 265 1.61 11.90 13.24
C GLY A 265 2.30 13.07 12.53
N ARG A 266 3.17 13.79 13.26
CA ARG A 266 3.97 14.90 12.74
C ARG A 266 5.43 14.50 12.48
N SER A 267 5.73 13.21 12.36
CA SER A 267 7.07 12.75 12.00
C SER A 267 7.38 13.06 10.54
N ILE A 268 8.65 12.89 10.15
CA ILE A 268 9.11 13.03 8.76
C ILE A 268 8.79 11.77 7.93
N ALA A 269 8.29 10.72 8.58
CA ALA A 269 8.00 9.44 7.95
C ALA A 269 6.70 9.49 7.15
#